data_c8ea319114b2778dd8a65818732410ca
#
_entry.id   c8ea319114b2778dd8a65818732410ca
#
_cell.length_a   1.000
_cell.length_b   1.000
_cell.length_c   1.000
_cell.angle_alpha   90.00
_cell.angle_beta   90.00
_cell.angle_gamma   90.00
#
_symmetry.space_group_name_H-M   'P 1'
#
loop_
_entity.id
_entity.type
_entity.pdbx_description
1 polymer ?
#
loop_
_entity_poly.entity_id
_entity_poly.type
_entity_poly.pdbx_seq_one_letter_code
_entity_poly.pdbx_strand_id
1 'polypeptide(L)'
;MDLIGILFANTLWIKVITRVKVMDTIKDQLSFYASSLQLRGRRNNILASNIANAATPNYKARDISFEDEIKKFDQNGPIKTSHDKHFVHNSGKSIHETSYREPLIPSLDGNTVELAVEQMQFAENSMRYTSTVNFLNGKINKIMSAIKGE
;
A
#
# COMPACT_ATOMS: atom_id res chain seq x y z
N MET A 1 20.48 -33.26 -35.35
CA MET A 1 19.77 -32.37 -34.37
C MET A 1 20.06 -30.95 -34.81
N ASP A 2 19.04 -30.33 -35.45
CA ASP A 2 19.27 -29.12 -36.27
C ASP A 2 19.46 -27.86 -35.41
N LEU A 3 20.56 -27.16 -35.68
CA LEU A 3 20.91 -25.87 -35.10
C LEU A 3 19.75 -24.84 -35.19
N ILE A 4 18.89 -25.00 -36.20
CA ILE A 4 17.67 -24.18 -36.41
C ILE A 4 16.64 -24.42 -35.31
N GLY A 5 16.42 -25.68 -34.87
CA GLY A 5 15.50 -26.01 -33.79
C GLY A 5 15.89 -25.42 -32.43
N ILE A 6 17.19 -25.35 -32.14
CA ILE A 6 17.71 -24.76 -30.88
C ILE A 6 17.57 -23.24 -30.88
N LEU A 7 17.75 -22.58 -32.03
CA LEU A 7 17.54 -21.14 -32.19
C LEU A 7 16.05 -20.74 -32.03
N PHE A 8 15.13 -21.50 -32.58
CA PHE A 8 13.68 -21.28 -32.44
C PHE A 8 13.22 -21.52 -31.00
N ALA A 9 13.71 -22.56 -30.33
CA ALA A 9 13.39 -22.81 -28.93
C ALA A 9 13.87 -21.68 -28.03
N ASN A 10 15.08 -21.17 -28.23
CA ASN A 10 15.63 -20.05 -27.47
C ASN A 10 14.81 -18.75 -27.65
N THR A 11 14.39 -18.43 -28.87
CA THR A 11 13.56 -17.24 -29.13
C THR A 11 12.18 -17.33 -28.50
N LEU A 12 11.59 -18.54 -28.46
CA LEU A 12 10.30 -18.78 -27.81
C LEU A 12 10.42 -18.61 -26.28
N TRP A 13 11.45 -19.20 -25.67
CA TRP A 13 11.73 -19.10 -24.25
C TRP A 13 12.00 -17.64 -23.81
N ILE A 14 12.78 -16.88 -24.59
CA ILE A 14 13.01 -15.45 -24.31
C ILE A 14 11.71 -14.66 -24.35
N LYS A 15 10.83 -14.90 -25.32
CA LYS A 15 9.52 -14.25 -25.41
C LYS A 15 8.62 -14.60 -24.21
N VAL A 16 8.62 -15.85 -23.75
CA VAL A 16 7.84 -16.28 -22.58
C VAL A 16 8.37 -15.64 -21.31
N ILE A 17 9.70 -15.65 -21.09
CA ILE A 17 10.33 -15.03 -19.92
C ILE A 17 10.06 -13.52 -19.88
N THR A 18 10.14 -12.84 -21.03
CA THR A 18 9.87 -11.41 -21.12
C THR A 18 8.40 -11.10 -20.80
N ARG A 19 7.46 -11.90 -21.27
CA ARG A 19 6.02 -11.75 -20.96
C ARG A 19 5.73 -11.95 -19.47
N VAL A 20 6.31 -12.98 -18.84
CA VAL A 20 6.15 -13.23 -17.40
C VAL A 20 6.69 -12.03 -16.60
N LYS A 21 7.88 -11.54 -16.91
CA LYS A 21 8.49 -10.40 -16.22
C LYS A 21 7.66 -9.11 -16.35
N VAL A 22 7.06 -8.86 -17.51
CA VAL A 22 6.18 -7.70 -17.72
C VAL A 22 4.88 -7.84 -16.89
N MET A 23 4.29 -9.03 -16.82
CA MET A 23 3.10 -9.27 -16.00
C MET A 23 3.37 -9.09 -14.52
N ASP A 24 4.53 -9.56 -14.02
CA ASP A 24 4.92 -9.37 -12.63
C ASP A 24 5.07 -7.88 -12.31
N THR A 25 5.72 -7.11 -13.16
CA THR A 25 5.88 -5.66 -13.00
C THR A 25 4.53 -4.92 -12.94
N ILE A 26 3.56 -5.30 -13.79
CA ILE A 26 2.21 -4.70 -13.77
C ILE A 26 1.49 -5.06 -12.47
N LYS A 27 1.56 -6.32 -12.07
CA LYS A 27 0.98 -6.81 -10.82
C LYS A 27 1.54 -6.07 -9.61
N ASP A 28 2.86 -5.90 -9.55
CA ASP A 28 3.53 -5.19 -8.45
C ASP A 28 3.11 -3.73 -8.37
N GLN A 29 3.01 -3.04 -9.52
CA GLN A 29 2.51 -1.66 -9.56
C GLN A 29 1.05 -1.57 -9.08
N LEU A 30 0.16 -2.45 -9.52
CA LEU A 30 -1.24 -2.44 -9.09
C LEU A 30 -1.38 -2.80 -7.61
N SER A 31 -0.59 -3.74 -7.10
CA SER A 31 -0.59 -4.11 -5.69
C SER A 31 -0.12 -2.97 -4.79
N PHE A 32 0.84 -2.16 -5.22
CA PHE A 32 1.28 -0.96 -4.52
C PHE A 32 0.15 0.07 -4.37
N TYR A 33 -0.59 0.36 -5.46
CA TYR A 33 -1.75 1.27 -5.37
C TYR A 33 -2.85 0.70 -4.48
N ALA A 34 -3.14 -0.59 -4.58
CA ALA A 34 -4.14 -1.26 -3.73
C ALA A 34 -3.77 -1.17 -2.25
N SER A 35 -2.52 -1.45 -1.89
CA SER A 35 -2.02 -1.32 -0.53
C SER A 35 -2.07 0.12 -0.01
N SER A 36 -1.71 1.09 -0.86
CA SER A 36 -1.79 2.51 -0.53
C SER A 36 -3.24 2.96 -0.27
N LEU A 37 -4.20 2.49 -1.07
CA LEU A 37 -5.63 2.78 -0.87
C LEU A 37 -6.15 2.15 0.42
N GLN A 38 -5.80 0.89 0.69
CA GLN A 38 -6.19 0.21 1.92
C GLN A 38 -5.67 0.94 3.17
N LEU A 39 -4.41 1.37 3.13
CA LEU A 39 -3.79 2.11 4.22
C LEU A 39 -4.46 3.47 4.45
N ARG A 40 -4.74 4.23 3.37
CA ARG A 40 -5.45 5.51 3.46
C ARG A 40 -6.88 5.35 3.95
N GLY A 41 -7.59 4.32 3.50
CA GLY A 41 -8.93 3.99 3.99
C GLY A 41 -8.93 3.67 5.47
N ARG A 42 -7.96 2.88 5.94
CA ARG A 42 -7.80 2.60 7.37
C ARG A 42 -7.48 3.85 8.19
N ARG A 43 -6.59 4.71 7.68
CA ARG A 43 -6.29 5.99 8.34
C ARG A 43 -7.52 6.88 8.45
N ASN A 44 -8.37 6.96 7.40
CA ASN A 44 -9.63 7.69 7.46
C ASN A 44 -10.53 7.17 8.59
N ASN A 45 -10.64 5.86 8.77
CA ASN A 45 -11.45 5.28 9.85
C ASN A 45 -10.91 5.65 11.25
N ILE A 46 -9.59 5.69 11.41
CA ILE A 46 -8.95 6.08 12.68
C ILE A 46 -9.20 7.57 12.96
N LEU A 47 -8.97 8.45 11.97
CA LEU A 47 -9.21 9.89 12.10
C LEU A 47 -10.69 10.19 12.37
N ALA A 48 -11.62 9.47 11.71
CA ALA A 48 -13.05 9.58 11.99
C ALA A 48 -13.38 9.15 13.42
N SER A 49 -12.73 8.08 13.93
CA SER A 49 -12.88 7.65 15.32
C SER A 49 -12.36 8.69 16.31
N ASN A 50 -11.21 9.32 16.02
CA ASN A 50 -10.68 10.41 16.84
C ASN A 50 -11.65 11.59 16.87
N ILE A 51 -12.16 12.03 15.71
CA ILE A 51 -13.14 13.13 15.60
C ILE A 51 -14.41 12.82 16.41
N ALA A 52 -14.93 11.61 16.28
CA ALA A 52 -16.16 11.18 17.02
C ALA A 52 -15.93 11.20 18.54
N ASN A 53 -14.71 11.01 19.01
CA ASN A 53 -14.35 10.95 20.42
C ASN A 53 -13.69 12.25 20.93
N ALA A 54 -13.80 13.36 20.21
CA ALA A 54 -13.17 14.63 20.58
C ALA A 54 -13.68 15.18 21.94
N ALA A 55 -14.90 14.83 22.33
CA ALA A 55 -15.49 15.22 23.63
C ALA A 55 -15.47 14.07 24.67
N THR A 56 -14.81 12.94 24.39
CA THR A 56 -14.77 11.80 25.30
C THR A 56 -13.60 11.96 26.28
N PRO A 57 -13.83 12.10 27.61
CA PRO A 57 -12.74 12.24 28.58
C PRO A 57 -11.76 11.06 28.53
N ASN A 58 -10.48 11.36 28.73
CA ASN A 58 -9.37 10.39 28.72
C ASN A 58 -9.16 9.62 27.40
N TYR A 59 -9.82 9.99 26.31
CA TYR A 59 -9.61 9.36 25.02
C TYR A 59 -8.19 9.66 24.48
N LYS A 60 -7.54 8.65 23.95
CA LYS A 60 -6.19 8.79 23.37
C LYS A 60 -6.28 8.67 21.85
N ALA A 61 -5.99 9.78 21.16
CA ALA A 61 -5.95 9.84 19.70
C ALA A 61 -4.92 8.85 19.14
N ARG A 62 -5.26 8.20 18.03
CA ARG A 62 -4.39 7.25 17.33
C ARG A 62 -4.18 7.71 15.90
N ASP A 63 -3.06 7.32 15.32
CA ASP A 63 -2.78 7.53 13.89
C ASP A 63 -1.91 6.39 13.33
N ILE A 64 -1.78 6.33 12.01
CA ILE A 64 -0.89 5.43 11.29
C ILE A 64 0.09 6.30 10.49
N SER A 65 1.40 6.03 10.65
CA SER A 65 2.41 6.64 9.79
C SER A 65 2.35 5.99 8.41
N PHE A 66 1.85 6.74 7.42
CA PHE A 66 1.78 6.27 6.04
C PHE A 66 3.17 5.96 5.47
N GLU A 67 4.16 6.79 5.80
CA GLU A 67 5.53 6.64 5.28
C GLU A 67 6.20 5.37 5.79
N ASP A 68 6.04 5.06 7.08
CA ASP A 68 6.65 3.88 7.67
C ASP A 68 5.98 2.59 7.16
N GLU A 69 4.68 2.60 6.96
CA GLU A 69 3.95 1.46 6.41
C GLU A 69 4.29 1.20 4.94
N ILE A 70 4.47 2.24 4.13
CA ILE A 70 4.90 2.10 2.73
C ILE A 70 6.34 1.61 2.65
N LYS A 71 7.24 2.06 3.52
CA LYS A 71 8.62 1.53 3.58
C LYS A 71 8.63 0.04 3.91
N LYS A 72 7.79 -0.41 4.84
CA LYS A 72 7.63 -1.84 5.16
C LYS A 72 7.14 -2.64 3.94
N PHE A 73 6.24 -2.07 3.13
CA PHE A 73 5.77 -2.71 1.89
C PHE A 73 6.91 -2.89 0.88
N ASP A 74 7.76 -1.88 0.70
CA ASP A 74 8.89 -1.94 -0.23
C ASP A 74 10.00 -2.90 0.25
N GLN A 75 10.21 -2.99 1.56
CA GLN A 75 11.21 -3.86 2.18
C GLN A 75 10.78 -5.33 2.31
N ASN A 76 9.48 -5.63 2.26
CA ASN A 76 8.92 -6.98 2.35
C ASN A 76 8.94 -7.73 1.00
N GLY A 77 9.99 -7.55 0.20
CA GLY A 77 10.29 -8.50 -0.86
C GLY A 77 10.37 -9.92 -0.29
N PRO A 78 10.09 -10.97 -1.09
CA PRO A 78 10.14 -12.34 -0.60
C PRO A 78 11.53 -12.60 -0.02
N ILE A 79 11.57 -12.93 1.28
CA ILE A 79 12.81 -13.36 1.95
C ILE A 79 13.29 -14.59 1.18
N LYS A 80 14.40 -14.45 0.45
CA LYS A 80 15.02 -15.56 -0.24
C LYS A 80 15.56 -16.52 0.82
N THR A 81 14.88 -17.66 0.96
CA THR A 81 15.38 -18.75 1.77
C THR A 81 16.63 -19.32 1.09
N SER A 82 17.71 -19.50 1.85
CA SER A 82 18.95 -20.08 1.34
C SER A 82 18.87 -21.60 1.14
N HIS A 83 17.78 -22.24 1.55
CA HIS A 83 17.55 -23.68 1.43
C HIS A 83 16.06 -24.01 1.36
N ASP A 84 15.67 -24.98 0.52
CA ASP A 84 14.28 -25.40 0.30
C ASP A 84 13.56 -25.91 1.58
N LYS A 85 14.29 -26.33 2.59
CA LYS A 85 13.76 -26.80 3.87
C LYS A 85 13.61 -25.69 4.92
N HIS A 86 13.98 -24.44 4.61
CA HIS A 86 13.74 -23.32 5.49
C HIS A 86 12.29 -22.87 5.39
N PHE A 87 11.64 -22.75 6.53
CA PHE A 87 10.31 -22.15 6.60
C PHE A 87 10.39 -20.72 6.09
N VAL A 88 9.64 -20.43 5.03
CA VAL A 88 9.39 -19.05 4.63
C VAL A 88 8.64 -18.42 5.80
N HIS A 89 9.29 -17.55 6.56
CA HIS A 89 8.60 -16.69 7.50
C HIS A 89 7.73 -15.77 6.66
N ASN A 90 6.50 -16.21 6.45
CA ASN A 90 5.45 -15.34 5.94
C ASN A 90 5.30 -14.29 7.05
N SER A 91 5.95 -13.15 6.90
CA SER A 91 5.72 -11.97 7.74
C SER A 91 4.25 -11.65 7.55
N GLY A 92 3.43 -12.39 8.31
CA GLY A 92 2.01 -12.35 8.22
C GLY A 92 1.60 -10.90 8.28
N LYS A 93 0.80 -10.50 7.33
CA LYS A 93 0.05 -9.25 7.27
C LYS A 93 0.60 -8.24 8.25
N SER A 94 1.38 -7.30 7.76
CA SER A 94 1.69 -6.10 8.51
C SER A 94 0.35 -5.58 9.06
N ILE A 95 0.07 -5.91 10.31
CA ILE A 95 -1.02 -5.27 11.03
C ILE A 95 -0.51 -3.85 11.13
N HIS A 96 -1.07 -2.98 10.30
CA HIS A 96 -0.71 -1.57 10.30
C HIS A 96 -0.71 -1.07 11.74
N GLU A 97 0.47 -0.82 12.24
CA GLU A 97 0.69 -0.49 13.64
C GLU A 97 0.14 0.91 13.89
N THR A 98 -0.83 1.01 14.79
CA THR A 98 -1.38 2.29 15.20
C THR A 98 -0.58 2.80 16.38
N SER A 99 -0.06 4.02 16.28
CA SER A 99 0.62 4.71 17.38
C SER A 99 -0.32 5.72 18.04
N TYR A 100 -0.12 5.96 19.34
CA TYR A 100 -0.79 7.04 20.01
C TYR A 100 -0.15 8.37 19.62
N ARG A 101 -0.98 9.40 19.45
CA ARG A 101 -0.52 10.74 19.12
C ARG A 101 -0.29 11.53 20.39
N GLU A 102 0.84 12.21 20.48
CA GLU A 102 1.09 13.18 21.52
C GLU A 102 0.41 14.52 21.16
N PRO A 103 -0.41 15.09 22.05
CA PRO A 103 -1.06 16.37 21.80
C PRO A 103 -0.05 17.52 21.89
N LEU A 104 -0.23 18.55 21.06
CA LEU A 104 0.55 19.78 21.16
C LEU A 104 0.16 20.59 22.41
N ILE A 105 -1.13 20.55 22.76
CA ILE A 105 -1.70 21.22 23.93
C ILE A 105 -2.34 20.16 24.82
N PRO A 106 -1.85 19.97 26.07
CA PRO A 106 -2.45 19.02 26.98
C PRO A 106 -3.84 19.48 27.42
N SER A 107 -4.83 18.61 27.36
CA SER A 107 -6.19 18.87 27.85
C SER A 107 -6.33 18.44 29.30
N LEU A 108 -7.14 19.20 30.07
CA LEU A 108 -7.40 18.93 31.49
C LEU A 108 -8.18 17.63 31.72
N ASP A 109 -8.96 17.19 30.75
CA ASP A 109 -9.72 15.95 30.79
C ASP A 109 -8.92 14.71 30.33
N GLY A 110 -7.63 14.90 30.02
CA GLY A 110 -6.75 13.83 29.55
C GLY A 110 -7.01 13.36 28.13
N ASN A 111 -7.92 13.99 27.37
CA ASN A 111 -8.15 13.74 25.97
C ASN A 111 -6.98 14.30 25.13
N THR A 112 -6.51 13.51 24.15
CA THR A 112 -5.40 13.94 23.27
C THR A 112 -5.87 14.29 21.85
N VAL A 113 -7.18 14.40 21.62
CA VAL A 113 -7.75 14.76 20.31
C VAL A 113 -7.76 16.28 20.14
N GLU A 114 -7.08 16.75 19.13
CA GLU A 114 -7.14 18.14 18.66
C GLU A 114 -8.08 18.20 17.44
N LEU A 115 -9.36 18.52 17.68
CA LEU A 115 -10.43 18.41 16.68
C LEU A 115 -10.09 19.09 15.35
N ALA A 116 -9.54 20.31 15.38
CA ALA A 116 -9.18 21.05 14.16
C ALA A 116 -8.06 20.35 13.37
N VAL A 117 -7.08 19.78 14.07
CA VAL A 117 -5.98 19.01 13.46
C VAL A 117 -6.50 17.70 12.86
N GLU A 118 -7.36 16.99 13.57
CA GLU A 118 -7.96 15.74 13.07
C GLU A 118 -8.81 15.98 11.80
N GLN A 119 -9.63 17.04 11.79
CA GLN A 119 -10.44 17.41 10.63
C GLN A 119 -9.57 17.79 9.43
N MET A 120 -8.52 18.56 9.65
CA MET A 120 -7.57 18.93 8.59
C MET A 120 -6.89 17.67 8.01
N GLN A 121 -6.41 16.78 8.86
CA GLN A 121 -5.75 15.54 8.44
C GLN A 121 -6.71 14.56 7.74
N PHE A 122 -7.96 14.50 8.20
CA PHE A 122 -9.00 13.72 7.52
C PHE A 122 -9.28 14.26 6.11
N ALA A 123 -9.43 15.57 5.96
CA ALA A 123 -9.64 16.19 4.65
C ALA A 123 -8.44 15.96 3.72
N GLU A 124 -7.21 16.15 4.22
CA GLU A 124 -5.99 15.89 3.46
C GLU A 124 -5.89 14.42 3.02
N ASN A 125 -6.11 13.48 3.94
CA ASN A 125 -6.03 12.05 3.62
C ASN A 125 -7.12 11.63 2.63
N SER A 126 -8.33 12.19 2.72
CA SER A 126 -9.41 11.95 1.77
C SER A 126 -9.08 12.47 0.36
N MET A 127 -8.46 13.64 0.26
CA MET A 127 -7.98 14.19 -1.02
C MET A 127 -6.89 13.28 -1.62
N ARG A 128 -5.94 12.85 -0.82
CA ARG A 128 -4.87 11.93 -1.23
C ARG A 128 -5.42 10.55 -1.63
N TYR A 129 -6.47 10.06 -0.94
CA TYR A 129 -7.18 8.83 -1.31
C TYR A 129 -7.79 8.96 -2.71
N THR A 130 -8.56 10.03 -2.95
CA THR A 130 -9.17 10.29 -4.26
C THR A 130 -8.14 10.41 -5.38
N SER A 131 -7.03 11.11 -5.14
CA SER A 131 -5.92 11.20 -6.09
C SER A 131 -5.32 9.83 -6.42
N THR A 132 -5.14 8.97 -5.41
CA THR A 132 -4.60 7.61 -5.61
C THR A 132 -5.57 6.75 -6.45
N VAL A 133 -6.90 6.87 -6.23
CA VAL A 133 -7.92 6.21 -7.05
C VAL A 133 -7.84 6.67 -8.50
N ASN A 134 -7.70 7.97 -8.74
CA ASN A 134 -7.58 8.52 -10.09
C ASN A 134 -6.31 8.02 -10.81
N PHE A 135 -5.18 7.94 -10.10
CA PHE A 135 -3.95 7.36 -10.66
C PHE A 135 -4.11 5.88 -10.99
N LEU A 136 -4.74 5.10 -10.11
CA LEU A 136 -5.01 3.67 -10.36
C LEU A 136 -5.90 3.49 -11.59
N ASN A 137 -7.00 4.24 -11.69
CA ASN A 137 -7.90 4.20 -12.84
C ASN A 137 -7.16 4.58 -14.14
N GLY A 138 -6.33 5.62 -14.10
CA GLY A 138 -5.50 6.02 -15.24
C GLY A 138 -4.51 4.91 -15.67
N LYS A 139 -3.92 4.19 -14.71
CA LYS A 139 -3.05 3.03 -15.01
C LYS A 139 -3.84 1.89 -15.65
N ILE A 140 -5.00 1.54 -15.09
CA ILE A 140 -5.86 0.48 -15.64
C ILE A 140 -6.28 0.82 -17.06
N ASN A 141 -6.73 2.05 -17.31
CA ASN A 141 -7.14 2.49 -18.64
C ASN A 141 -5.98 2.41 -19.65
N LYS A 142 -4.77 2.84 -19.26
CA LYS A 142 -3.58 2.71 -20.13
C LYS A 142 -3.24 1.25 -20.47
N ILE A 143 -3.38 0.35 -19.49
CA ILE A 143 -3.17 -1.08 -19.73
C ILE A 143 -4.24 -1.62 -20.68
N MET A 144 -5.50 -1.23 -20.49
CA MET A 144 -6.61 -1.64 -21.34
C MET A 144 -6.45 -1.14 -22.77
N SER A 145 -6.07 0.14 -22.97
CA SER A 145 -5.76 0.69 -24.30
C SER A 145 -4.62 -0.07 -24.98
N ALA A 146 -3.56 -0.37 -24.25
CA ALA A 146 -2.44 -1.13 -24.80
C ALA A 146 -2.83 -2.56 -25.23
N ILE A 147 -3.77 -3.20 -24.51
CA ILE A 147 -4.26 -4.54 -24.86
C ILE A 147 -5.21 -4.48 -26.09
N LYS A 148 -6.04 -3.43 -26.18
CA LYS A 148 -6.97 -3.26 -27.31
C LYS A 148 -6.28 -2.77 -28.58
N GLY A 149 -5.10 -2.16 -28.48
CA GLY A 149 -4.38 -1.58 -29.60
C GLY A 149 -4.90 -0.21 -30.04
N GLU A 150 -5.55 0.52 -29.15
CA GLU A 150 -6.06 1.89 -29.34
C GLU A 150 -5.13 2.91 -28.66
#